data_e3e029e53120b0ecf84583d5f2d9e893
#
_entry.id   e3e029e53120b0ecf84583d5f2d9e893
#
_cell.length_a   1.000
_cell.length_b   1.000
_cell.length_c   1.000
_cell.angle_alpha   90.00
_cell.angle_beta   90.00
_cell.angle_gamma   90.00
#
_symmetry.space_group_name_H-M   'P 1'
#
loop_
_entity.id
_entity.type
_entity.pdbx_description
1 polymer ?
#
loop_
_entity_poly.entity_id
_entity_poly.type
_entity_poly.pdbx_seq_one_letter_code
_entity_poly.pdbx_strand_id
1 'polypeptide(L)'
;MGRFGLPGRITVAGLGISGISAARALAGLGARVTVVDNGDGDAHRARAAELAELGIEVRLGHLPDGARAGETLPEGTELVVTSPGWQPQSPLFLAAAAAGVDVVGDVEVAWRLRGAGAELRAARRAAAQGAGEGNDGAAAGDRAPAGPAEWLAITGTNGKTTTTQMLASILKAAGLRTAAVGNIGTPIIDVVLGEQEYDVLAVELSSYQLHWAPSLRVHSAAVLNLAPDHLDWHGSMQAYAADKGRIYEGNTVACVYNVADQATEDLVVEADVEEGCRAIGFTLGAPGPSMLGVVDGILVDRAFVENRQKNAQELAEVKDVNPPAPHNIANALAAAALARAFGVEPRAVRDGLRDFRPDAHRVARVDEVASVVYVDDSKATNTHAAEASLASFDKVVWIAGGLAKGATFDELVQKSAARMRGAVLIGADRALIAEALARHAPEVPVVDLDRTDTGAMLAAVREAAALAEPGDTVLLAPACASMDMFANYNKRGEAFADAVRELAAESAADTA
;
A
#
# COMPACT_ATOMS: atom_id res chain seq x y z
N MET A 1 -26.69 -12.36 -19.90
CA MET A 1 -25.75 -12.29 -18.73
C MET A 1 -24.90 -13.54 -18.76
N GLY A 2 -23.59 -13.38 -18.63
CA GLY A 2 -22.67 -14.50 -18.52
C GLY A 2 -22.75 -15.21 -17.14
N ARG A 3 -21.90 -16.19 -16.93
CA ARG A 3 -21.81 -16.92 -15.68
C ARG A 3 -21.46 -15.94 -14.52
N PHE A 4 -22.05 -16.09 -13.35
CA PHE A 4 -21.87 -15.24 -12.16
C PHE A 4 -22.34 -13.77 -12.31
N GLY A 5 -23.31 -13.51 -13.21
CA GLY A 5 -23.84 -12.14 -13.38
C GLY A 5 -22.95 -11.18 -14.16
N LEU A 6 -21.84 -11.69 -14.75
CA LEU A 6 -20.93 -10.88 -15.55
C LEU A 6 -21.58 -10.51 -16.90
N PRO A 7 -21.28 -9.31 -17.46
CA PRO A 7 -21.58 -8.96 -18.84
C PRO A 7 -20.88 -9.88 -19.84
N GLY A 8 -21.47 -10.00 -21.02
CA GLY A 8 -20.92 -10.87 -22.08
C GLY A 8 -19.69 -10.30 -22.78
N ARG A 9 -19.61 -8.95 -22.86
CA ARG A 9 -18.50 -8.22 -23.53
C ARG A 9 -17.91 -7.18 -22.60
N ILE A 10 -16.64 -7.38 -22.26
CA ILE A 10 -15.92 -6.55 -21.29
C ILE A 10 -14.67 -5.96 -21.93
N THR A 11 -14.49 -4.66 -21.78
CA THR A 11 -13.25 -3.97 -22.15
C THR A 11 -12.38 -3.79 -20.91
N VAL A 12 -11.10 -4.19 -20.97
CA VAL A 12 -10.12 -3.94 -19.91
C VAL A 12 -9.20 -2.83 -20.35
N ALA A 13 -9.14 -1.74 -19.58
CA ALA A 13 -8.27 -0.59 -19.82
C ALA A 13 -6.95 -0.74 -19.06
N GLY A 14 -5.88 -0.90 -19.84
CA GLY A 14 -4.50 -1.04 -19.33
C GLY A 14 -3.95 -2.45 -19.34
N LEU A 15 -2.72 -2.58 -19.82
CA LEU A 15 -1.96 -3.83 -19.93
C LEU A 15 -0.90 -3.96 -18.82
N GLY A 16 -1.20 -3.39 -17.64
CA GLY A 16 -0.43 -3.57 -16.40
C GLY A 16 -0.78 -4.89 -15.69
N ILE A 17 -0.17 -5.13 -14.54
CA ILE A 17 -0.38 -6.36 -13.75
C ILE A 17 -1.86 -6.61 -13.44
N SER A 18 -2.57 -5.60 -12.91
CA SER A 18 -4.00 -5.70 -12.60
C SER A 18 -4.87 -5.94 -13.83
N GLY A 19 -4.59 -5.25 -14.94
CA GLY A 19 -5.35 -5.41 -16.18
C GLY A 19 -5.19 -6.80 -16.80
N ILE A 20 -3.97 -7.35 -16.81
CA ILE A 20 -3.70 -8.70 -17.30
C ILE A 20 -4.42 -9.75 -16.44
N SER A 21 -4.34 -9.61 -15.12
CA SER A 21 -5.02 -10.49 -14.18
C SER A 21 -6.55 -10.45 -14.39
N ALA A 22 -7.12 -9.25 -14.47
CA ALA A 22 -8.55 -9.07 -14.72
C ALA A 22 -8.96 -9.68 -16.08
N ALA A 23 -8.20 -9.44 -17.14
CA ALA A 23 -8.51 -9.97 -18.48
C ALA A 23 -8.50 -11.50 -18.50
N ARG A 24 -7.48 -12.14 -17.91
CA ARG A 24 -7.40 -13.61 -17.81
C ARG A 24 -8.56 -14.20 -17.00
N ALA A 25 -8.84 -13.60 -15.85
CA ALA A 25 -9.89 -14.04 -14.95
C ALA A 25 -11.28 -13.97 -15.64
N LEU A 26 -11.60 -12.83 -16.24
CA LEU A 26 -12.88 -12.60 -16.91
C LEU A 26 -13.07 -13.50 -18.14
N ALA A 27 -12.02 -13.67 -18.95
CA ALA A 27 -12.06 -14.59 -20.09
C ALA A 27 -12.23 -16.05 -19.62
N GLY A 28 -11.53 -16.46 -18.57
CA GLY A 28 -11.68 -17.78 -17.94
C GLY A 28 -13.09 -18.05 -17.39
N LEU A 29 -13.83 -17.01 -17.04
CA LEU A 29 -15.24 -17.08 -16.63
C LEU A 29 -16.23 -17.02 -17.82
N GLY A 30 -15.72 -16.94 -19.06
CA GLY A 30 -16.50 -17.01 -20.30
C GLY A 30 -16.93 -15.63 -20.84
N ALA A 31 -16.41 -14.52 -20.32
CA ALA A 31 -16.64 -13.21 -20.94
C ALA A 31 -15.78 -13.06 -22.22
N ARG A 32 -16.30 -12.34 -23.20
CA ARG A 32 -15.51 -11.89 -24.34
C ARG A 32 -14.76 -10.61 -23.95
N VAL A 33 -13.44 -10.72 -23.80
CA VAL A 33 -12.60 -9.64 -23.31
C VAL A 33 -11.82 -8.99 -24.45
N THR A 34 -11.83 -7.66 -24.50
CA THR A 34 -10.94 -6.84 -25.33
C THR A 34 -10.10 -5.98 -24.40
N VAL A 35 -8.76 -6.07 -24.48
CA VAL A 35 -7.84 -5.21 -23.73
C VAL A 35 -7.43 -4.04 -24.60
N VAL A 36 -7.40 -2.83 -24.04
CA VAL A 36 -6.96 -1.60 -24.72
C VAL A 36 -5.85 -0.92 -23.94
N ASP A 37 -4.79 -0.47 -24.62
CA ASP A 37 -3.70 0.29 -24.01
C ASP A 37 -3.10 1.27 -25.05
N ASN A 38 -2.67 2.45 -24.57
CA ASN A 38 -2.02 3.44 -25.43
C ASN A 38 -0.53 3.14 -25.68
N GLY A 39 0.08 2.26 -24.88
CA GLY A 39 1.44 1.79 -25.07
C GLY A 39 1.53 0.74 -26.19
N ASP A 40 2.63 0.76 -26.95
CA ASP A 40 2.89 -0.21 -28.03
C ASP A 40 4.36 -0.68 -28.08
N GLY A 41 5.14 -0.41 -27.04
CA GLY A 41 6.52 -0.85 -26.93
C GLY A 41 6.65 -2.39 -26.80
N ASP A 42 7.87 -2.90 -26.88
CA ASP A 42 8.15 -4.35 -26.90
C ASP A 42 7.55 -5.11 -25.72
N ALA A 43 7.58 -4.52 -24.52
CA ALA A 43 6.96 -5.11 -23.33
C ALA A 43 5.41 -5.22 -23.45
N HIS A 44 4.76 -4.22 -24.08
CA HIS A 44 3.31 -4.28 -24.34
C HIS A 44 2.97 -5.34 -25.37
N ARG A 45 3.76 -5.44 -26.47
CA ARG A 45 3.59 -6.45 -27.51
C ARG A 45 3.79 -7.86 -26.99
N ALA A 46 4.79 -8.08 -26.12
CA ALA A 46 4.99 -9.38 -25.49
C ALA A 46 3.79 -9.82 -24.66
N ARG A 47 3.30 -8.93 -23.79
CA ARG A 47 2.10 -9.19 -22.95
C ARG A 47 0.83 -9.38 -23.79
N ALA A 48 0.69 -8.62 -24.88
CA ALA A 48 -0.43 -8.80 -25.83
C ALA A 48 -0.40 -10.16 -26.49
N ALA A 49 0.77 -10.66 -26.90
CA ALA A 49 0.94 -11.99 -27.47
C ALA A 49 0.51 -13.10 -26.48
N GLU A 50 0.91 -12.99 -25.21
CA GLU A 50 0.49 -13.94 -24.17
C GLU A 50 -1.04 -13.97 -23.98
N LEU A 51 -1.71 -12.82 -24.03
CA LEU A 51 -3.17 -12.76 -23.92
C LEU A 51 -3.88 -13.26 -25.17
N ALA A 52 -3.30 -13.06 -26.35
CA ALA A 52 -3.82 -13.56 -27.61
C ALA A 52 -3.84 -15.10 -27.66
N GLU A 53 -2.84 -15.78 -27.06
CA GLU A 53 -2.83 -17.25 -26.92
C GLU A 53 -4.03 -17.77 -26.11
N LEU A 54 -4.60 -16.93 -25.24
CA LEU A 54 -5.81 -17.23 -24.47
C LEU A 54 -7.10 -16.81 -25.17
N GLY A 55 -7.02 -16.37 -26.43
CA GLY A 55 -8.17 -15.90 -27.21
C GLY A 55 -8.67 -14.50 -26.81
N ILE A 56 -7.86 -13.72 -26.09
CA ILE A 56 -8.20 -12.36 -25.66
C ILE A 56 -7.71 -11.38 -26.74
N GLU A 57 -8.62 -10.54 -27.25
CA GLU A 57 -8.28 -9.48 -28.19
C GLU A 57 -7.50 -8.37 -27.46
N VAL A 58 -6.38 -7.91 -28.04
CA VAL A 58 -5.61 -6.80 -27.50
C VAL A 58 -5.40 -5.73 -28.56
N ARG A 59 -5.70 -4.48 -28.25
CA ARG A 59 -5.50 -3.31 -29.10
C ARG A 59 -4.50 -2.37 -28.45
N LEU A 60 -3.40 -2.07 -29.15
CA LEU A 60 -2.28 -1.27 -28.63
C LEU A 60 -2.04 -0.04 -29.51
N GLY A 61 -1.59 1.04 -28.87
CA GLY A 61 -1.11 2.23 -29.56
C GLY A 61 -2.16 2.85 -30.48
N HIS A 62 -1.82 3.01 -31.76
CA HIS A 62 -2.71 3.58 -32.78
C HIS A 62 -3.44 2.48 -33.55
N LEU A 63 -4.75 2.68 -33.73
CA LEU A 63 -5.59 1.83 -34.56
C LEU A 63 -5.43 2.19 -36.04
N PRO A 64 -5.88 1.33 -36.99
CA PRO A 64 -5.75 1.57 -38.42
C PRO A 64 -6.40 2.86 -38.93
N ASP A 65 -7.41 3.37 -38.24
CA ASP A 65 -8.11 4.64 -38.52
C ASP A 65 -7.41 5.87 -37.93
N GLY A 66 -6.28 5.68 -37.23
CA GLY A 66 -5.50 6.72 -36.60
C GLY A 66 -5.93 7.06 -35.17
N ALA A 67 -7.03 6.52 -34.65
CA ALA A 67 -7.44 6.67 -33.27
C ALA A 67 -6.47 5.93 -32.32
N ARG A 68 -6.42 6.33 -31.04
CA ARG A 68 -5.64 5.59 -30.05
C ARG A 68 -6.48 4.50 -29.41
N ALA A 69 -5.89 3.33 -29.21
CA ALA A 69 -6.58 2.17 -28.67
C ALA A 69 -7.20 2.44 -27.29
N GLY A 70 -6.46 3.11 -26.39
CA GLY A 70 -6.95 3.48 -25.07
C GLY A 70 -7.88 4.72 -25.04
N GLU A 71 -8.24 5.28 -26.19
CA GLU A 71 -9.18 6.40 -26.32
C GLU A 71 -10.50 5.99 -26.96
N THR A 72 -10.56 4.76 -27.51
CA THR A 72 -11.70 4.25 -28.29
C THR A 72 -12.42 3.14 -27.54
N LEU A 73 -13.72 3.33 -27.29
CA LEU A 73 -14.57 2.27 -26.71
C LEU A 73 -14.87 1.20 -27.76
N PRO A 74 -14.44 -0.08 -27.56
CA PRO A 74 -14.79 -1.16 -28.47
C PRO A 74 -16.30 -1.36 -28.61
N GLU A 75 -16.75 -1.65 -29.81
CA GLU A 75 -18.18 -1.83 -30.13
C GLU A 75 -18.81 -2.98 -29.32
N GLY A 76 -19.96 -2.70 -28.74
CA GLY A 76 -20.72 -3.65 -27.93
C GLY A 76 -20.14 -3.91 -26.55
N THR A 77 -19.22 -3.07 -26.05
CA THR A 77 -18.79 -3.12 -24.68
C THR A 77 -19.96 -2.91 -23.72
N GLU A 78 -20.09 -3.79 -22.73
CA GLU A 78 -21.16 -3.77 -21.72
C GLU A 78 -20.60 -3.35 -20.33
N LEU A 79 -19.28 -3.45 -20.14
CA LEU A 79 -18.57 -3.04 -18.92
C LEU A 79 -17.13 -2.67 -19.29
N VAL A 80 -16.61 -1.61 -18.68
CA VAL A 80 -15.18 -1.30 -18.71
C VAL A 80 -14.57 -1.62 -17.37
N VAL A 81 -13.46 -2.39 -17.35
CA VAL A 81 -12.66 -2.67 -16.18
C VAL A 81 -11.33 -1.91 -16.31
N THR A 82 -11.06 -0.98 -15.39
CA THR A 82 -9.87 -0.14 -15.48
C THR A 82 -8.77 -0.59 -14.52
N SER A 83 -7.51 -0.46 -14.98
CA SER A 83 -6.34 -0.46 -14.09
C SER A 83 -6.30 0.85 -13.30
N PRO A 84 -5.78 0.87 -12.04
CA PRO A 84 -5.91 2.00 -11.12
C PRO A 84 -5.36 3.34 -11.64
N GLY A 85 -4.32 3.33 -12.47
CA GLY A 85 -3.62 4.55 -12.93
C GLY A 85 -4.34 5.39 -13.99
N TRP A 86 -5.43 4.92 -14.56
CA TRP A 86 -6.17 5.66 -15.58
C TRP A 86 -6.97 6.81 -14.96
N GLN A 87 -6.86 7.99 -15.56
CA GLN A 87 -7.58 9.17 -15.08
C GLN A 87 -9.07 9.09 -15.43
N PRO A 88 -9.98 9.55 -14.55
CA PRO A 88 -11.42 9.54 -14.78
C PRO A 88 -11.86 10.30 -16.05
N GLN A 89 -11.10 11.31 -16.47
CA GLN A 89 -11.36 12.13 -17.65
C GLN A 89 -10.81 11.52 -18.94
N SER A 90 -10.29 10.29 -18.91
CA SER A 90 -9.79 9.62 -20.11
C SER A 90 -10.87 9.52 -21.18
N PRO A 91 -10.56 9.75 -22.47
CA PRO A 91 -11.53 9.73 -23.57
C PRO A 91 -12.33 8.42 -23.61
N LEU A 92 -11.71 7.28 -23.33
CA LEU A 92 -12.36 5.97 -23.22
C LEU A 92 -13.51 5.99 -22.20
N PHE A 93 -13.29 6.57 -21.02
CA PHE A 93 -14.29 6.58 -19.93
C PHE A 93 -15.41 7.59 -20.21
N LEU A 94 -15.07 8.70 -20.86
CA LEU A 94 -16.07 9.66 -21.33
C LEU A 94 -16.98 9.02 -22.42
N ALA A 95 -16.37 8.23 -23.32
CA ALA A 95 -17.14 7.47 -24.32
C ALA A 95 -18.00 6.38 -23.69
N ALA A 96 -17.50 5.67 -22.67
CA ALA A 96 -18.26 4.69 -21.91
C ALA A 96 -19.46 5.35 -21.21
N ALA A 97 -19.26 6.47 -20.52
CA ALA A 97 -20.33 7.22 -19.88
C ALA A 97 -21.40 7.71 -20.87
N ALA A 98 -20.98 8.22 -22.03
CA ALA A 98 -21.89 8.63 -23.10
C ALA A 98 -22.70 7.47 -23.68
N ALA A 99 -22.16 6.25 -23.65
CA ALA A 99 -22.82 5.01 -24.08
C ALA A 99 -23.64 4.34 -22.96
N GLY A 100 -23.66 4.89 -21.74
CA GLY A 100 -24.31 4.28 -20.58
C GLY A 100 -23.62 2.98 -20.10
N VAL A 101 -22.30 2.85 -20.33
CA VAL A 101 -21.48 1.71 -19.94
C VAL A 101 -20.74 2.05 -18.65
N ASP A 102 -20.89 1.20 -17.63
CA ASP A 102 -20.21 1.37 -16.35
C ASP A 102 -18.69 1.18 -16.48
N VAL A 103 -17.94 1.96 -15.70
CA VAL A 103 -16.49 1.81 -15.52
C VAL A 103 -16.22 1.42 -14.08
N VAL A 104 -15.49 0.31 -13.87
CA VAL A 104 -15.15 -0.20 -12.53
C VAL A 104 -13.68 -0.63 -12.47
N GLY A 105 -13.12 -0.70 -11.26
CA GLY A 105 -11.73 -1.16 -11.04
C GLY A 105 -11.63 -2.70 -10.88
N ASP A 106 -10.40 -3.19 -10.89
CA ASP A 106 -10.05 -4.58 -10.60
C ASP A 106 -10.53 -5.04 -9.21
N VAL A 107 -10.47 -4.16 -8.22
CA VAL A 107 -10.97 -4.40 -6.84
C VAL A 107 -12.48 -4.61 -6.83
N GLU A 108 -13.22 -3.79 -7.56
CA GLU A 108 -14.68 -3.93 -7.69
C GLU A 108 -15.05 -5.26 -8.35
N VAL A 109 -14.33 -5.65 -9.41
CA VAL A 109 -14.54 -6.94 -10.06
C VAL A 109 -14.27 -8.09 -9.10
N ALA A 110 -13.16 -8.04 -8.36
CA ALA A 110 -12.84 -9.06 -7.36
C ALA A 110 -13.91 -9.14 -6.27
N TRP A 111 -14.40 -7.98 -5.81
CA TRP A 111 -15.47 -7.91 -4.82
C TRP A 111 -16.77 -8.57 -5.32
N ARG A 112 -17.21 -8.26 -6.54
CA ARG A 112 -18.40 -8.87 -7.15
C ARG A 112 -18.24 -10.37 -7.35
N LEU A 113 -17.03 -10.84 -7.62
CA LEU A 113 -16.73 -12.26 -7.91
C LEU A 113 -16.34 -13.10 -6.69
N ARG A 114 -16.30 -12.54 -5.45
CA ARG A 114 -15.87 -13.29 -4.28
C ARG A 114 -16.72 -14.53 -3.99
N GLY A 115 -18.04 -14.44 -4.22
CA GLY A 115 -18.95 -15.60 -4.14
C GLY A 115 -18.67 -16.64 -5.19
N ALA A 116 -18.42 -16.21 -6.44
CA ALA A 116 -18.06 -17.10 -7.55
C ALA A 116 -16.78 -17.89 -7.29
N GLY A 117 -15.78 -17.27 -6.67
CA GLY A 117 -14.55 -17.97 -6.26
C GLY A 117 -14.81 -19.12 -5.28
N ALA A 118 -15.68 -18.92 -4.30
CA ALA A 118 -16.09 -19.97 -3.37
C ALA A 118 -16.83 -21.13 -4.07
N GLU A 119 -17.75 -20.81 -4.98
CA GLU A 119 -18.46 -21.80 -5.79
C GLU A 119 -17.53 -22.62 -6.70
N LEU A 120 -16.56 -21.95 -7.36
CA LEU A 120 -15.57 -22.62 -8.20
C LEU A 120 -14.69 -23.60 -7.40
N ARG A 121 -14.24 -23.20 -6.22
CA ARG A 121 -13.48 -24.10 -5.32
C ARG A 121 -14.31 -25.29 -4.87
N ALA A 122 -15.57 -25.07 -4.48
CA ALA A 122 -16.49 -26.16 -4.11
C ALA A 122 -16.72 -27.14 -5.26
N ALA A 123 -16.91 -26.65 -6.49
CA ALA A 123 -17.08 -27.50 -7.67
C ALA A 123 -15.82 -28.31 -8.01
N ARG A 124 -14.61 -27.73 -7.88
CA ARG A 124 -13.34 -28.45 -8.08
C ARG A 124 -13.15 -29.57 -7.04
N ARG A 125 -13.46 -29.31 -5.76
CA ARG A 125 -13.42 -30.35 -4.71
C ARG A 125 -14.38 -31.50 -5.00
N ALA A 126 -15.61 -31.19 -5.37
CA ALA A 126 -16.60 -32.23 -5.72
C ALA A 126 -16.14 -33.09 -6.91
N ALA A 127 -15.52 -32.47 -7.92
CA ALA A 127 -14.97 -33.18 -9.08
C ALA A 127 -13.80 -34.11 -8.68
N ALA A 128 -12.88 -33.64 -7.81
CA ALA A 128 -11.75 -34.45 -7.32
C ALA A 128 -12.21 -35.65 -6.47
N GLN A 129 -13.21 -35.47 -5.61
CA GLN A 129 -13.79 -36.54 -4.81
C GLN A 129 -14.52 -37.57 -5.67
N GLY A 130 -15.19 -37.13 -6.75
CA GLY A 130 -15.86 -38.02 -7.71
C GLY A 130 -14.88 -38.82 -8.58
N ALA A 131 -13.64 -38.37 -8.74
CA ALA A 131 -12.59 -39.05 -9.53
C ALA A 131 -11.82 -40.14 -8.73
N GLY A 132 -12.14 -40.37 -7.47
CA GLY A 132 -11.55 -41.46 -6.66
C GLY A 132 -10.08 -41.21 -6.22
N GLU A 133 -9.57 -39.99 -6.34
CA GLU A 133 -8.28 -39.62 -5.79
C GLU A 133 -8.41 -39.38 -4.27
N GLY A 134 -8.29 -40.45 -3.51
CA GLY A 134 -8.18 -40.41 -2.04
C GLY A 134 -6.89 -39.73 -1.66
N ASN A 135 -6.94 -38.52 -1.18
CA ASN A 135 -5.80 -37.85 -0.58
C ASN A 135 -5.76 -38.15 0.90
N ASP A 136 -4.95 -39.16 1.30
CA ASP A 136 -4.56 -39.45 2.69
C ASP A 136 -3.56 -38.41 3.19
N GLY A 137 -3.97 -37.14 3.25
CA GLY A 137 -3.18 -36.01 3.71
C GLY A 137 -4.02 -35.02 4.52
N ALA A 138 -4.67 -35.51 5.59
CA ALA A 138 -5.26 -34.62 6.60
C ALA A 138 -4.14 -33.89 7.37
N ALA A 139 -3.77 -32.70 6.90
CA ALA A 139 -2.93 -31.78 7.65
C ALA A 139 -3.60 -30.41 7.70
N ALA A 140 -3.86 -29.95 8.93
CA ALA A 140 -4.34 -28.63 9.34
C ALA A 140 -5.81 -28.29 9.02
N GLY A 141 -6.71 -28.55 9.97
CA GLY A 141 -7.92 -27.77 10.19
C GLY A 141 -9.00 -27.90 9.11
N ASP A 142 -9.73 -28.98 9.16
CA ASP A 142 -10.93 -29.27 8.35
C ASP A 142 -12.09 -28.32 8.70
N ARG A 143 -11.89 -27.01 8.52
CA ARG A 143 -12.93 -26.01 8.65
C ARG A 143 -13.15 -25.40 7.26
N ALA A 144 -14.10 -25.99 6.51
CA ALA A 144 -14.55 -25.37 5.26
C ALA A 144 -15.10 -23.98 5.58
N PRO A 145 -14.67 -22.91 4.88
CA PRO A 145 -15.26 -21.60 5.07
C PRO A 145 -16.72 -21.63 4.68
N ALA A 146 -17.58 -21.05 5.50
CA ALA A 146 -19.01 -20.99 5.26
C ALA A 146 -19.41 -19.98 4.16
N GLY A 147 -18.44 -19.38 3.45
CA GLY A 147 -18.69 -18.35 2.42
C GLY A 147 -17.40 -17.78 1.83
N PRO A 148 -17.49 -16.65 1.10
CA PRO A 148 -16.32 -15.90 0.64
C PRO A 148 -15.55 -15.32 1.84
N ALA A 149 -14.22 -15.18 1.69
CA ALA A 149 -13.38 -14.56 2.72
C ALA A 149 -13.85 -13.14 3.06
N GLU A 150 -13.82 -12.79 4.34
CA GLU A 150 -14.06 -11.42 4.79
C GLU A 150 -12.87 -10.51 4.43
N TRP A 151 -13.14 -9.24 4.19
CA TRP A 151 -12.09 -8.26 3.89
C TRP A 151 -11.94 -7.26 5.04
N LEU A 152 -10.70 -7.11 5.52
CA LEU A 152 -10.27 -6.04 6.42
C LEU A 152 -9.44 -5.07 5.60
N ALA A 153 -10.00 -3.90 5.28
CA ALA A 153 -9.45 -2.98 4.30
C ALA A 153 -8.67 -1.82 4.94
N ILE A 154 -7.60 -1.40 4.28
CA ILE A 154 -6.71 -0.36 4.78
C ILE A 154 -6.40 0.62 3.66
N THR A 155 -6.59 1.93 3.94
CA THR A 155 -6.12 3.03 3.10
C THR A 155 -5.46 4.13 3.95
N GLY A 156 -4.97 5.15 3.30
CA GLY A 156 -4.27 6.29 3.88
C GLY A 156 -3.27 6.86 2.89
N THR A 157 -2.67 7.98 3.18
CA THR A 157 -1.56 8.50 2.37
C THR A 157 -0.33 7.63 2.61
N ASN A 158 0.03 7.40 3.87
CA ASN A 158 1.20 6.63 4.29
C ASN A 158 0.83 5.48 5.23
N GLY A 159 1.74 4.52 5.41
CA GLY A 159 1.60 3.42 6.36
C GLY A 159 0.80 2.21 5.87
N LYS A 160 0.08 2.31 4.75
CA LYS A 160 -0.81 1.25 4.23
C LYS A 160 -0.18 -0.13 4.21
N THR A 161 0.92 -0.30 3.50
CA THR A 161 1.58 -1.60 3.31
C THR A 161 2.03 -2.21 4.63
N THR A 162 2.68 -1.41 5.48
CA THR A 162 3.14 -1.84 6.79
C THR A 162 1.97 -2.31 7.66
N THR A 163 0.88 -1.53 7.71
CA THR A 163 -0.32 -1.88 8.47
C THR A 163 -0.97 -3.15 7.93
N THR A 164 -1.07 -3.29 6.61
CA THR A 164 -1.66 -4.49 5.97
C THR A 164 -0.84 -5.74 6.24
N GLN A 165 0.48 -5.63 6.22
CA GLN A 165 1.38 -6.75 6.54
C GLN A 165 1.38 -7.08 8.03
N MET A 166 1.35 -6.08 8.93
CA MET A 166 1.16 -6.30 10.37
C MET A 166 -0.17 -7.01 10.64
N LEU A 167 -1.27 -6.57 10.01
CA LEU A 167 -2.56 -7.22 10.12
C LEU A 167 -2.50 -8.67 9.64
N ALA A 168 -1.93 -8.93 8.47
CA ALA A 168 -1.77 -10.30 7.96
C ALA A 168 -0.92 -11.19 8.90
N SER A 169 0.12 -10.64 9.53
CA SER A 169 0.92 -11.34 10.54
C SER A 169 0.09 -11.69 11.78
N ILE A 170 -0.71 -10.75 12.28
CA ILE A 170 -1.62 -10.96 13.42
C ILE A 170 -2.67 -12.04 13.10
N LEU A 171 -3.29 -11.98 11.92
CA LEU A 171 -4.28 -12.96 11.49
C LEU A 171 -3.68 -14.36 11.34
N LYS A 172 -2.44 -14.47 10.84
CA LYS A 172 -1.69 -15.75 10.79
C LYS A 172 -1.39 -16.28 12.19
N ALA A 173 -0.96 -15.43 13.12
CA ALA A 173 -0.72 -15.82 14.52
C ALA A 173 -2.01 -16.28 15.23
N ALA A 174 -3.18 -15.80 14.78
CA ALA A 174 -4.49 -16.30 15.21
C ALA A 174 -4.89 -17.65 14.58
N GLY A 175 -4.06 -18.24 13.72
CA GLY A 175 -4.36 -19.51 13.02
C GLY A 175 -5.33 -19.36 11.85
N LEU A 176 -5.57 -18.14 11.36
CA LEU A 176 -6.46 -17.86 10.24
C LEU A 176 -5.73 -17.99 8.90
N ARG A 177 -6.43 -18.54 7.89
CA ARG A 177 -5.96 -18.53 6.51
C ARG A 177 -6.14 -17.12 5.96
N THR A 178 -5.05 -16.43 5.71
CA THR A 178 -5.05 -15.01 5.29
C THR A 178 -3.94 -14.70 4.30
N ALA A 179 -4.10 -13.62 3.56
CA ALA A 179 -3.08 -13.02 2.72
C ALA A 179 -3.18 -11.49 2.77
N ALA A 180 -2.04 -10.83 2.54
CA ALA A 180 -1.97 -9.40 2.27
C ALA A 180 -2.09 -9.19 0.76
N VAL A 181 -3.10 -8.43 0.32
CA VAL A 181 -3.48 -8.30 -1.10
C VAL A 181 -3.96 -6.89 -1.45
N GLY A 182 -4.29 -6.65 -2.70
CA GLY A 182 -4.84 -5.40 -3.20
C GLY A 182 -3.80 -4.55 -3.92
N ASN A 183 -3.46 -3.38 -3.39
CA ASN A 183 -2.41 -2.51 -3.96
C ASN A 183 -0.99 -3.05 -3.68
N ILE A 184 -0.89 -4.21 -3.10
CA ILE A 184 0.35 -4.95 -2.78
C ILE A 184 0.17 -6.44 -3.09
N GLY A 185 1.29 -7.14 -3.25
CA GLY A 185 1.32 -8.60 -3.40
C GLY A 185 0.68 -9.09 -4.69
N THR A 186 -0.02 -10.21 -4.60
CA THR A 186 -0.75 -10.82 -5.72
C THR A 186 -2.01 -10.01 -6.04
N PRO A 187 -2.35 -9.82 -7.34
CA PRO A 187 -3.61 -9.19 -7.73
C PRO A 187 -4.81 -9.82 -7.02
N ILE A 188 -5.66 -8.97 -6.46
CA ILE A 188 -6.76 -9.43 -5.58
C ILE A 188 -7.73 -10.38 -6.31
N ILE A 189 -7.92 -10.19 -7.61
CA ILE A 189 -8.80 -11.04 -8.43
C ILE A 189 -8.25 -12.48 -8.53
N ASP A 190 -6.91 -12.64 -8.62
CA ASP A 190 -6.26 -13.96 -8.66
C ASP A 190 -6.41 -14.68 -7.32
N VAL A 191 -6.37 -13.95 -6.22
CA VAL A 191 -6.57 -14.50 -4.87
C VAL A 191 -8.02 -14.93 -4.67
N VAL A 192 -8.98 -14.09 -5.07
CA VAL A 192 -10.42 -14.36 -4.94
C VAL A 192 -10.86 -15.57 -5.75
N LEU A 193 -10.35 -15.73 -6.98
CA LEU A 193 -10.72 -16.81 -7.89
C LEU A 193 -9.78 -18.02 -7.84
N GLY A 194 -8.64 -17.88 -7.14
CA GLY A 194 -7.61 -18.90 -7.00
C GLY A 194 -8.08 -20.14 -6.23
N GLU A 195 -7.21 -21.14 -6.16
CA GLU A 195 -7.52 -22.43 -5.52
C GLU A 195 -7.41 -22.35 -3.98
N GLN A 196 -6.55 -21.48 -3.48
CA GLN A 196 -6.35 -21.34 -2.03
C GLN A 196 -7.59 -20.71 -1.38
N GLU A 197 -7.96 -21.28 -0.22
CA GLU A 197 -9.04 -20.76 0.59
C GLU A 197 -8.52 -19.82 1.67
N TYR A 198 -9.31 -18.77 1.93
CA TYR A 198 -9.01 -17.80 2.97
C TYR A 198 -10.22 -17.61 3.88
N ASP A 199 -9.98 -17.39 5.15
CA ASP A 199 -10.99 -17.03 6.14
C ASP A 199 -11.20 -15.50 6.12
N VAL A 200 -10.11 -14.77 5.95
CA VAL A 200 -10.08 -13.29 5.94
C VAL A 200 -8.89 -12.80 5.12
N LEU A 201 -9.05 -11.68 4.43
CA LEU A 201 -7.99 -11.01 3.66
C LEU A 201 -7.64 -9.66 4.30
N ALA A 202 -6.35 -9.37 4.44
CA ALA A 202 -5.84 -8.04 4.74
C ALA A 202 -5.65 -7.28 3.42
N VAL A 203 -6.48 -6.27 3.16
CA VAL A 203 -6.60 -5.64 1.83
C VAL A 203 -6.09 -4.21 1.86
N GLU A 204 -4.98 -3.95 1.17
CA GLU A 204 -4.51 -2.59 0.92
C GLU A 204 -5.24 -1.97 -0.27
N LEU A 205 -5.80 -0.76 -0.10
CA LEU A 205 -6.48 -0.03 -1.16
C LEU A 205 -5.91 1.37 -1.35
N SER A 206 -5.58 1.72 -2.60
CA SER A 206 -5.24 3.09 -3.00
C SER A 206 -6.50 3.92 -3.20
N SER A 207 -6.37 5.26 -3.21
CA SER A 207 -7.47 6.15 -3.56
C SER A 207 -7.99 5.93 -4.99
N TYR A 208 -7.10 5.56 -5.91
CA TYR A 208 -7.47 5.19 -7.29
C TYR A 208 -8.39 3.97 -7.34
N GLN A 209 -8.04 2.92 -6.58
CA GLN A 209 -8.85 1.69 -6.53
C GLN A 209 -10.21 1.95 -5.87
N LEU A 210 -10.24 2.75 -4.81
CA LEU A 210 -11.49 3.12 -4.13
C LEU A 210 -12.41 3.97 -5.00
N HIS A 211 -11.85 4.86 -5.84
CA HIS A 211 -12.63 5.63 -6.82
C HIS A 211 -13.47 4.72 -7.74
N TRP A 212 -12.89 3.60 -8.16
CA TRP A 212 -13.50 2.65 -9.08
C TRP A 212 -14.15 1.43 -8.41
N ALA A 213 -14.41 1.47 -7.10
CA ALA A 213 -15.02 0.37 -6.33
C ALA A 213 -16.33 0.77 -5.64
N PRO A 214 -17.40 1.08 -6.40
CA PRO A 214 -18.63 1.68 -5.85
C PRO A 214 -19.48 0.73 -5.01
N SER A 215 -19.33 -0.59 -5.15
CA SER A 215 -20.15 -1.56 -4.39
C SER A 215 -19.40 -2.25 -3.24
N LEU A 216 -18.18 -1.78 -2.95
CA LEU A 216 -17.38 -2.36 -1.88
C LEU A 216 -18.06 -2.16 -0.52
N ARG A 217 -18.24 -3.24 0.24
CA ARG A 217 -18.85 -3.27 1.58
C ARG A 217 -18.08 -4.26 2.43
N VAL A 218 -17.04 -3.78 3.12
CA VAL A 218 -16.12 -4.66 3.85
C VAL A 218 -16.55 -4.88 5.29
N HIS A 219 -15.99 -5.92 5.93
CA HIS A 219 -16.22 -6.19 7.34
C HIS A 219 -15.78 -5.02 8.22
N SER A 220 -14.57 -4.54 8.03
CA SER A 220 -14.01 -3.39 8.75
C SER A 220 -12.93 -2.72 7.91
N ALA A 221 -12.79 -1.41 8.06
CA ALA A 221 -11.79 -0.65 7.33
C ALA A 221 -11.05 0.37 8.20
N ALA A 222 -9.84 0.77 7.76
CA ALA A 222 -9.04 1.81 8.39
C ALA A 222 -8.58 2.87 7.39
N VAL A 223 -8.71 4.15 7.76
CA VAL A 223 -7.99 5.27 7.14
C VAL A 223 -6.90 5.74 8.10
N LEU A 224 -5.64 5.58 7.71
CA LEU A 224 -4.51 5.79 8.61
C LEU A 224 -4.15 7.26 8.80
N ASN A 225 -4.20 8.00 7.71
CA ASN A 225 -3.87 9.44 7.65
C ASN A 225 -4.23 10.01 6.28
N LEU A 226 -4.36 11.35 6.24
CA LEU A 226 -4.60 12.13 5.03
C LEU A 226 -3.57 13.26 4.93
N ALA A 227 -2.75 13.24 3.90
CA ALA A 227 -1.82 14.30 3.55
C ALA A 227 -1.84 14.52 2.03
N PRO A 228 -1.47 15.71 1.53
CA PRO A 228 -1.48 15.98 0.09
C PRO A 228 -0.63 14.98 -0.70
N ASP A 229 -1.28 14.28 -1.62
CA ASP A 229 -0.65 13.35 -2.57
C ASP A 229 -1.61 13.14 -3.75
N HIS A 230 -1.08 12.84 -4.93
CA HIS A 230 -1.88 12.52 -6.12
C HIS A 230 -2.93 13.58 -6.53
N LEU A 231 -2.69 14.87 -6.23
CA LEU A 231 -3.62 15.94 -6.56
C LEU A 231 -3.73 16.20 -8.06
N ASP A 232 -2.72 15.81 -8.83
CA ASP A 232 -2.70 15.81 -10.30
C ASP A 232 -3.75 14.86 -10.89
N TRP A 233 -4.11 13.80 -10.17
CA TRP A 233 -5.13 12.84 -10.56
C TRP A 233 -6.52 13.18 -9.99
N HIS A 234 -6.60 13.51 -8.70
CA HIS A 234 -7.87 13.77 -8.00
C HIS A 234 -8.38 15.21 -8.20
N GLY A 235 -7.52 16.14 -8.62
CA GLY A 235 -7.83 17.56 -8.83
C GLY A 235 -7.87 18.39 -7.53
N SER A 236 -8.19 17.81 -6.37
CA SER A 236 -8.20 18.51 -5.09
C SER A 236 -7.99 17.56 -3.91
N MET A 237 -7.59 18.13 -2.77
CA MET A 237 -7.48 17.38 -1.50
C MET A 237 -8.83 16.84 -1.03
N GLN A 238 -9.90 17.58 -1.27
CA GLN A 238 -11.26 17.16 -0.92
C GLN A 238 -11.70 15.92 -1.73
N ALA A 239 -11.46 15.90 -3.05
CA ALA A 239 -11.76 14.74 -3.89
C ALA A 239 -10.91 13.52 -3.50
N TYR A 240 -9.61 13.75 -3.19
CA TYR A 240 -8.72 12.69 -2.70
C TYR A 240 -9.21 12.08 -1.38
N ALA A 241 -9.62 12.92 -0.43
CA ALA A 241 -10.18 12.47 0.86
C ALA A 241 -11.50 11.72 0.66
N ALA A 242 -12.41 12.25 -0.18
CA ALA A 242 -13.68 11.60 -0.49
C ALA A 242 -13.51 10.22 -1.11
N ASP A 243 -12.57 10.06 -2.06
CA ASP A 243 -12.28 8.75 -2.64
C ASP A 243 -11.74 7.75 -1.59
N LYS A 244 -10.92 8.21 -0.62
CA LYS A 244 -10.49 7.34 0.48
C LYS A 244 -11.61 7.02 1.45
N GLY A 245 -12.51 7.97 1.71
CA GLY A 245 -13.67 7.79 2.58
C GLY A 245 -14.62 6.68 2.13
N ARG A 246 -14.67 6.39 0.82
CA ARG A 246 -15.47 5.27 0.27
C ARG A 246 -15.14 3.92 0.90
N ILE A 247 -13.96 3.76 1.51
CA ILE A 247 -13.58 2.53 2.19
C ILE A 247 -14.49 2.20 3.39
N TYR A 248 -15.18 3.21 3.92
CA TYR A 248 -16.10 3.05 5.05
C TYR A 248 -17.54 2.74 4.63
N GLU A 249 -17.90 2.99 3.37
CA GLU A 249 -19.25 2.78 2.88
C GLU A 249 -19.77 1.36 3.11
N GLY A 250 -20.90 1.24 3.81
CA GLY A 250 -21.53 -0.04 4.11
C GLY A 250 -20.68 -1.00 4.95
N ASN A 251 -19.71 -0.52 5.72
CA ASN A 251 -18.95 -1.37 6.63
C ASN A 251 -19.89 -1.98 7.69
N THR A 252 -19.63 -3.25 8.03
CA THR A 252 -20.55 -4.01 8.88
C THR A 252 -20.17 -4.00 10.36
N VAL A 253 -18.87 -3.85 10.70
CA VAL A 253 -18.39 -4.00 12.09
C VAL A 253 -17.63 -2.79 12.62
N ALA A 254 -16.62 -2.27 11.89
CA ALA A 254 -15.83 -1.16 12.40
C ALA A 254 -15.27 -0.24 11.32
N CYS A 255 -15.28 1.08 11.59
CA CYS A 255 -14.52 2.11 10.90
C CYS A 255 -13.42 2.60 11.83
N VAL A 256 -12.16 2.31 11.47
CA VAL A 256 -10.97 2.61 12.27
C VAL A 256 -10.34 3.91 11.78
N TYR A 257 -10.13 4.90 12.67
CA TYR A 257 -9.62 6.22 12.31
C TYR A 257 -8.51 6.68 13.25
N ASN A 258 -7.69 7.61 12.79
CA ASN A 258 -6.56 8.18 13.53
C ASN A 258 -7.02 9.42 14.31
N VAL A 259 -7.05 9.34 15.64
CA VAL A 259 -7.44 10.47 16.52
C VAL A 259 -6.53 11.71 16.34
N ALA A 260 -5.29 11.51 15.91
CA ALA A 260 -4.35 12.62 15.67
C ALA A 260 -4.56 13.32 14.31
N ASP A 261 -5.44 12.80 13.44
CA ASP A 261 -5.74 13.33 12.12
C ASP A 261 -7.25 13.53 11.96
N GLN A 262 -7.72 14.75 12.24
CA GLN A 262 -9.13 15.13 12.23
C GLN A 262 -9.82 14.76 10.91
N ALA A 263 -9.11 14.85 9.78
CA ALA A 263 -9.72 14.53 8.50
C ALA A 263 -10.13 13.05 8.41
N THR A 264 -9.45 12.13 9.11
CA THR A 264 -9.86 10.72 9.17
C THR A 264 -11.10 10.49 10.03
N GLU A 265 -11.27 11.27 11.09
CA GLU A 265 -12.48 11.26 11.91
C GLU A 265 -13.69 11.81 11.15
N ASP A 266 -13.50 12.92 10.43
CA ASP A 266 -14.54 13.52 9.59
C ASP A 266 -15.09 12.51 8.57
N LEU A 267 -14.21 11.71 7.93
CA LEU A 267 -14.62 10.66 7.01
C LEU A 267 -15.48 9.56 7.67
N VAL A 268 -15.22 9.23 8.93
CA VAL A 268 -16.06 8.26 9.68
C VAL A 268 -17.42 8.85 10.03
N VAL A 269 -17.47 10.15 10.36
CA VAL A 269 -18.72 10.85 10.67
C VAL A 269 -19.64 10.95 9.46
N GLU A 270 -19.06 11.12 8.27
CA GLU A 270 -19.78 11.26 6.99
C GLU A 270 -20.17 9.90 6.36
N ALA A 271 -19.59 8.80 6.83
CA ALA A 271 -19.78 7.48 6.22
C ALA A 271 -21.21 6.92 6.44
N ASP A 272 -21.79 6.37 5.38
CA ASP A 272 -23.01 5.56 5.45
C ASP A 272 -22.63 4.09 5.70
N VAL A 273 -22.95 3.60 6.90
CA VAL A 273 -22.51 2.27 7.39
C VAL A 273 -23.69 1.42 7.81
N GLU A 274 -23.50 0.11 7.91
CA GLU A 274 -24.53 -0.81 8.42
C GLU A 274 -24.83 -0.57 9.92
N GLU A 275 -26.07 -0.82 10.31
CA GLU A 275 -26.52 -0.67 11.72
C GLU A 275 -25.64 -1.55 12.64
N GLY A 276 -25.10 -0.94 13.69
CA GLY A 276 -24.19 -1.60 14.63
C GLY A 276 -22.71 -1.48 14.30
N CYS A 277 -22.34 -0.94 13.14
CA CYS A 277 -20.96 -0.60 12.83
C CYS A 277 -20.44 0.48 13.80
N ARG A 278 -19.17 0.34 14.22
CA ARG A 278 -18.60 1.16 15.28
C ARG A 278 -17.45 2.01 14.79
N ALA A 279 -17.41 3.28 15.17
CA ALA A 279 -16.23 4.13 15.05
C ALA A 279 -15.20 3.75 16.12
N ILE A 280 -13.99 3.40 15.72
CA ILE A 280 -12.88 2.96 16.58
C ILE A 280 -11.67 3.85 16.33
N GLY A 281 -11.31 4.67 17.33
CA GLY A 281 -10.12 5.52 17.25
C GLY A 281 -8.83 4.77 17.59
N PHE A 282 -7.71 5.18 17.01
CA PHE A 282 -6.38 4.82 17.51
C PHE A 282 -5.54 6.07 17.77
N THR A 283 -4.69 6.01 18.81
CA THR A 283 -3.87 7.14 19.27
C THR A 283 -2.56 6.67 19.88
N LEU A 284 -1.50 7.47 19.79
CA LEU A 284 -0.24 7.23 20.51
C LEU A 284 -0.34 7.60 22.01
N GLY A 285 -1.41 8.27 22.43
CA GLY A 285 -1.69 8.58 23.82
C GLY A 285 -2.56 7.53 24.50
N ALA A 286 -2.98 7.84 25.74
CA ALA A 286 -3.90 6.99 26.50
C ALA A 286 -5.29 6.93 25.82
N PRO A 287 -5.82 5.71 25.56
CA PRO A 287 -7.08 5.57 24.83
C PRO A 287 -8.30 5.89 25.68
N GLY A 288 -9.27 6.59 25.08
CA GLY A 288 -10.63 6.67 25.58
C GLY A 288 -11.45 5.40 25.31
N PRO A 289 -12.72 5.34 25.75
CA PRO A 289 -13.65 4.28 25.36
C PRO A 289 -13.82 4.23 23.82
N SER A 290 -13.88 3.04 23.24
CA SER A 290 -13.90 2.80 21.79
C SER A 290 -12.60 3.20 21.08
N MET A 291 -11.46 3.18 21.76
CA MET A 291 -10.16 3.49 21.19
C MET A 291 -9.13 2.42 21.56
N LEU A 292 -8.09 2.33 20.72
CA LEU A 292 -6.83 1.68 21.05
C LEU A 292 -5.75 2.77 21.22
N GLY A 293 -4.79 2.55 22.13
CA GLY A 293 -3.74 3.54 22.37
C GLY A 293 -2.57 2.99 23.15
N VAL A 294 -1.73 3.88 23.68
CA VAL A 294 -0.53 3.52 24.43
C VAL A 294 -0.62 4.04 25.85
N VAL A 295 -0.33 3.18 26.84
CA VAL A 295 -0.21 3.51 28.27
C VAL A 295 1.05 2.83 28.80
N ASP A 296 1.96 3.61 29.35
CA ASP A 296 3.21 3.13 29.97
C ASP A 296 4.01 2.15 29.07
N GLY A 297 4.06 2.42 27.76
CA GLY A 297 4.78 1.58 26.80
C GLY A 297 4.04 0.29 26.40
N ILE A 298 2.75 0.17 26.72
CA ILE A 298 1.90 -0.96 26.39
C ILE A 298 0.80 -0.50 25.41
N LEU A 299 0.57 -1.27 24.34
CA LEU A 299 -0.56 -1.11 23.45
C LEU A 299 -1.82 -1.64 24.15
N VAL A 300 -2.85 -0.83 24.27
CA VAL A 300 -4.05 -1.08 25.06
C VAL A 300 -5.31 -0.96 24.21
N ASP A 301 -6.23 -1.92 24.34
CA ASP A 301 -7.54 -1.94 23.73
C ASP A 301 -8.61 -1.54 24.76
N ARG A 302 -9.35 -0.47 24.48
CA ARG A 302 -10.57 -0.05 25.19
C ARG A 302 -11.79 -0.02 24.25
N ALA A 303 -11.71 -0.72 23.14
CA ALA A 303 -12.78 -0.78 22.16
C ALA A 303 -13.52 -2.12 22.18
N PHE A 304 -12.80 -3.22 22.25
CA PHE A 304 -13.33 -4.58 22.10
C PHE A 304 -13.27 -5.39 23.41
N VAL A 305 -13.55 -4.71 24.52
CA VAL A 305 -13.59 -5.30 25.86
C VAL A 305 -14.98 -5.14 26.46
N GLU A 306 -15.34 -6.06 27.37
CA GLU A 306 -16.54 -5.90 28.19
C GLU A 306 -16.44 -4.66 29.06
N ASN A 307 -17.51 -3.87 29.14
CA ASN A 307 -17.56 -2.64 29.92
C ASN A 307 -16.37 -1.69 29.64
N ARG A 308 -16.20 -1.33 28.37
CA ARG A 308 -15.12 -0.45 27.85
C ARG A 308 -14.97 0.89 28.59
N GLN A 309 -15.98 1.30 29.38
CA GLN A 309 -15.91 2.49 30.22
C GLN A 309 -14.97 2.30 31.42
N LYS A 310 -14.82 1.07 31.90
CA LYS A 310 -14.05 0.75 33.11
C LYS A 310 -12.87 -0.19 32.84
N ASN A 311 -12.93 -0.99 31.80
CA ASN A 311 -11.94 -2.03 31.49
C ASN A 311 -11.06 -1.63 30.31
N ALA A 312 -9.86 -2.19 30.33
CA ALA A 312 -8.87 -2.12 29.25
C ALA A 312 -8.18 -3.47 29.14
N GLN A 313 -7.73 -3.82 27.93
CA GLN A 313 -7.03 -5.07 27.64
C GLN A 313 -5.64 -4.74 27.09
N GLU A 314 -4.61 -5.27 27.71
CA GLU A 314 -3.25 -5.23 27.17
C GLU A 314 -3.15 -6.09 25.89
N LEU A 315 -2.52 -5.56 24.87
CA LEU A 315 -2.31 -6.25 23.59
C LEU A 315 -0.85 -6.67 23.40
N ALA A 316 0.09 -5.71 23.45
CA ALA A 316 1.51 -5.92 23.22
C ALA A 316 2.32 -4.79 23.87
N GLU A 317 3.63 -4.97 24.04
CA GLU A 317 4.52 -3.88 24.42
C GLU A 317 4.98 -3.09 23.17
N VAL A 318 5.28 -1.81 23.31
CA VAL A 318 5.82 -0.97 22.20
C VAL A 318 7.08 -1.60 21.60
N LYS A 319 7.93 -2.24 22.41
CA LYS A 319 9.14 -2.93 21.92
C LYS A 319 8.85 -4.16 21.02
N ASP A 320 7.63 -4.68 21.04
CA ASP A 320 7.19 -5.78 20.17
C ASP A 320 6.90 -5.30 18.74
N VAL A 321 6.80 -3.98 18.53
CA VAL A 321 6.66 -3.35 17.21
C VAL A 321 8.04 -3.13 16.58
N ASN A 322 8.26 -3.59 15.38
CA ASN A 322 9.58 -3.51 14.72
C ASN A 322 9.52 -2.68 13.41
N PRO A 323 10.32 -1.58 13.27
CA PRO A 323 10.97 -0.85 14.35
C PRO A 323 9.95 -0.09 15.23
N PRO A 324 10.25 0.19 16.51
CA PRO A 324 9.31 0.83 17.43
C PRO A 324 9.27 2.36 17.26
N ALA A 325 9.15 2.80 16.01
CA ALA A 325 9.00 4.20 15.65
C ALA A 325 7.54 4.67 15.83
N PRO A 326 7.26 5.95 16.16
CA PRO A 326 5.90 6.43 16.42
C PRO A 326 4.89 6.08 15.33
N HIS A 327 5.26 6.26 14.06
CA HIS A 327 4.39 5.92 12.92
C HIS A 327 4.11 4.41 12.82
N ASN A 328 5.07 3.54 13.18
CA ASN A 328 4.86 2.10 13.19
C ASN A 328 4.03 1.63 14.38
N ILE A 329 4.13 2.31 15.53
CA ILE A 329 3.24 2.09 16.67
C ILE A 329 1.79 2.44 16.27
N ALA A 330 1.58 3.56 15.58
CA ALA A 330 0.27 3.93 15.04
C ALA A 330 -0.26 2.89 14.03
N ASN A 331 0.59 2.40 13.12
CA ASN A 331 0.27 1.33 12.17
C ASN A 331 -0.12 0.03 12.91
N ALA A 332 0.61 -0.34 13.96
CA ALA A 332 0.33 -1.52 14.78
C ALA A 332 -1.00 -1.40 15.53
N LEU A 333 -1.33 -0.22 16.07
CA LEU A 333 -2.63 0.05 16.70
C LEU A 333 -3.79 -0.07 15.72
N ALA A 334 -3.65 0.46 14.49
CA ALA A 334 -4.66 0.33 13.44
C ALA A 334 -4.84 -1.15 13.01
N ALA A 335 -3.74 -1.89 12.82
CA ALA A 335 -3.78 -3.33 12.50
C ALA A 335 -4.43 -4.13 13.64
N ALA A 336 -4.07 -3.84 14.89
CA ALA A 336 -4.68 -4.45 16.07
C ALA A 336 -6.18 -4.15 16.16
N ALA A 337 -6.61 -2.91 15.88
CA ALA A 337 -8.02 -2.53 15.89
C ALA A 337 -8.83 -3.35 14.88
N LEU A 338 -8.34 -3.50 13.65
CA LEU A 338 -8.97 -4.33 12.61
C LEU A 338 -9.02 -5.82 13.02
N ALA A 339 -7.91 -6.35 13.55
CA ALA A 339 -7.85 -7.74 14.02
C ALA A 339 -8.82 -7.98 15.19
N ARG A 340 -8.88 -7.06 16.16
CA ARG A 340 -9.81 -7.13 17.29
C ARG A 340 -11.27 -6.99 16.85
N ALA A 341 -11.55 -6.17 15.84
CA ALA A 341 -12.88 -6.09 15.23
C ALA A 341 -13.31 -7.43 14.60
N PHE A 342 -12.38 -8.19 14.06
CA PHE A 342 -12.60 -9.54 13.53
C PHE A 342 -12.67 -10.64 14.61
N GLY A 343 -12.48 -10.27 15.88
CA GLY A 343 -12.55 -11.22 17.01
C GLY A 343 -11.22 -11.92 17.34
N VAL A 344 -10.08 -11.42 16.83
CA VAL A 344 -8.77 -12.00 17.15
C VAL A 344 -8.41 -11.75 18.61
N GLU A 345 -7.94 -12.78 19.31
CA GLU A 345 -7.56 -12.71 20.71
C GLU A 345 -6.31 -11.84 20.94
N PRO A 346 -6.20 -11.15 22.08
CA PRO A 346 -5.07 -10.26 22.44
C PRO A 346 -3.70 -10.93 22.29
N ARG A 347 -3.59 -12.20 22.66
CA ARG A 347 -2.35 -12.96 22.53
C ARG A 347 -1.88 -13.05 21.09
N ALA A 348 -2.77 -13.31 20.15
CA ALA A 348 -2.42 -13.41 18.73
C ALA A 348 -1.99 -12.04 18.15
N VAL A 349 -2.56 -10.94 18.66
CA VAL A 349 -2.10 -9.59 18.31
C VAL A 349 -0.63 -9.41 18.67
N ARG A 350 -0.26 -9.73 19.92
CA ARG A 350 1.12 -9.65 20.38
C ARG A 350 2.04 -10.56 19.59
N ASP A 351 1.68 -11.81 19.45
CA ASP A 351 2.52 -12.81 18.80
C ASP A 351 2.74 -12.42 17.31
N GLY A 352 1.69 -11.94 16.62
CA GLY A 352 1.80 -11.48 15.23
C GLY A 352 2.63 -10.20 15.07
N LEU A 353 2.61 -9.26 16.02
CA LEU A 353 3.48 -8.08 15.99
C LEU A 353 4.96 -8.46 16.21
N ARG A 354 5.24 -9.42 17.08
CA ARG A 354 6.60 -9.96 17.29
C ARG A 354 7.15 -10.69 16.07
N ASP A 355 6.29 -11.41 15.37
CA ASP A 355 6.66 -12.17 14.16
C ASP A 355 6.77 -11.31 12.91
N PHE A 356 6.18 -10.11 12.94
CA PHE A 356 6.23 -9.18 11.82
C PHE A 356 7.67 -8.77 11.48
N ARG A 357 7.98 -8.78 10.19
CA ARG A 357 9.24 -8.24 9.66
C ARG A 357 8.88 -7.25 8.56
N PRO A 358 9.36 -5.99 8.67
CA PRO A 358 9.11 -4.98 7.63
C PRO A 358 9.75 -5.39 6.30
N ASP A 359 9.15 -4.97 5.19
CA ASP A 359 9.77 -5.07 3.89
C ASP A 359 11.08 -4.28 3.84
N ALA A 360 11.95 -4.64 2.91
CA ALA A 360 13.12 -3.85 2.57
C ALA A 360 12.72 -2.39 2.23
N HIS A 361 13.65 -1.47 2.45
CA HIS A 361 13.48 -0.03 2.13
C HIS A 361 12.37 0.69 2.92
N ARG A 362 12.04 0.21 4.13
CA ARG A 362 11.09 0.83 5.07
C ARG A 362 11.72 0.96 6.46
N VAL A 363 12.46 2.05 6.67
CA VAL A 363 13.24 2.29 7.89
C VAL A 363 14.11 1.07 8.23
N ALA A 364 14.65 0.43 7.20
CA ALA A 364 15.42 -0.79 7.33
C ALA A 364 16.87 -0.46 7.68
N ARG A 365 17.36 -0.95 8.83
CA ARG A 365 18.79 -0.85 9.16
C ARG A 365 19.59 -1.69 8.17
N VAL A 366 20.55 -1.06 7.48
CA VAL A 366 21.44 -1.70 6.52
C VAL A 366 22.70 -2.22 7.22
N ASP A 367 23.42 -1.33 7.91
CA ASP A 367 24.65 -1.65 8.61
C ASP A 367 24.99 -0.59 9.66
N GLU A 368 26.12 -0.79 10.39
CA GLU A 368 26.74 0.19 11.25
C GLU A 368 28.24 0.28 10.92
N VAL A 369 28.71 1.46 10.52
CA VAL A 369 30.11 1.70 10.15
C VAL A 369 30.64 2.83 11.04
N ALA A 370 31.77 2.63 11.70
CA ALA A 370 32.40 3.60 12.61
C ALA A 370 31.42 4.18 13.66
N SER A 371 30.55 3.34 14.23
CA SER A 371 29.49 3.74 15.19
C SER A 371 28.43 4.69 14.62
N VAL A 372 28.28 4.74 13.30
CA VAL A 372 27.19 5.43 12.60
C VAL A 372 26.26 4.38 12.01
N VAL A 373 24.95 4.50 12.28
CA VAL A 373 23.93 3.57 11.79
C VAL A 373 23.42 4.05 10.44
N TYR A 374 23.37 3.15 9.45
CA TYR A 374 22.84 3.44 8.11
C TYR A 374 21.46 2.83 7.94
N VAL A 375 20.47 3.67 7.60
CA VAL A 375 19.05 3.30 7.51
C VAL A 375 18.48 3.63 6.14
N ASP A 376 17.85 2.64 5.53
CA ASP A 376 17.19 2.75 4.23
C ASP A 376 15.68 2.89 4.40
N ASP A 377 15.17 4.06 4.07
CA ASP A 377 13.75 4.33 3.88
C ASP A 377 13.49 4.94 2.49
N SER A 378 14.05 4.29 1.47
CA SER A 378 13.86 4.70 0.06
C SER A 378 12.39 4.78 -0.34
N LYS A 379 11.49 4.13 0.40
CA LYS A 379 10.04 4.19 0.22
C LYS A 379 9.42 5.52 0.68
N ALA A 380 10.10 6.34 1.47
CA ALA A 380 9.67 7.70 1.84
C ALA A 380 9.74 8.64 0.62
N THR A 381 8.80 8.49 -0.31
CA THR A 381 8.77 9.18 -1.61
C THR A 381 7.97 10.49 -1.60
N ASN A 382 7.51 10.95 -0.45
CA ASN A 382 6.86 12.22 -0.23
C ASN A 382 7.33 12.87 1.08
N THR A 383 7.05 14.17 1.24
CA THR A 383 7.52 14.97 2.38
C THR A 383 7.01 14.45 3.72
N HIS A 384 5.76 14.02 3.80
CA HIS A 384 5.16 13.52 5.04
C HIS A 384 5.79 12.18 5.49
N ALA A 385 6.10 11.28 4.55
CA ALA A 385 6.80 10.03 4.86
C ALA A 385 8.24 10.31 5.35
N ALA A 386 8.96 11.23 4.70
CA ALA A 386 10.29 11.63 5.10
C ALA A 386 10.30 12.31 6.47
N GLU A 387 9.30 13.14 6.80
CA GLU A 387 9.13 13.74 8.13
C GLU A 387 9.00 12.67 9.21
N ALA A 388 8.14 11.68 8.99
CA ALA A 388 7.96 10.56 9.92
C ALA A 388 9.23 9.73 10.11
N SER A 389 10.00 9.56 9.05
CA SER A 389 11.28 8.85 9.07
C SER A 389 12.34 9.64 9.86
N LEU A 390 12.51 10.93 9.57
CA LEU A 390 13.43 11.83 10.29
C LEU A 390 13.08 11.93 11.78
N ALA A 391 11.79 11.96 12.12
CA ALA A 391 11.32 12.00 13.51
C ALA A 391 11.65 10.73 14.32
N SER A 392 12.06 9.65 13.67
CA SER A 392 12.37 8.37 14.32
C SER A 392 13.78 8.31 14.91
N PHE A 393 14.62 9.31 14.66
CA PHE A 393 16.02 9.34 15.08
C PHE A 393 16.38 10.68 15.75
N ASP A 394 17.35 10.66 16.67
CA ASP A 394 17.74 11.84 17.42
C ASP A 394 18.62 12.78 16.59
N LYS A 395 19.63 12.25 15.90
CA LYS A 395 20.54 12.99 15.02
C LYS A 395 20.74 12.26 13.70
N VAL A 396 20.57 13.01 12.61
CA VAL A 396 20.49 12.45 11.27
C VAL A 396 21.35 13.21 10.28
N VAL A 397 22.13 12.48 9.48
CA VAL A 397 22.60 12.97 8.19
C VAL A 397 21.61 12.49 7.15
N TRP A 398 20.90 13.43 6.52
CA TRP A 398 19.76 13.16 5.64
C TRP A 398 20.18 13.07 4.17
N ILE A 399 19.97 11.93 3.53
CA ILE A 399 20.11 11.78 2.07
C ILE A 399 18.73 11.96 1.44
N ALA A 400 18.58 13.00 0.61
CA ALA A 400 17.28 13.42 0.07
C ALA A 400 17.35 13.79 -1.42
N GLY A 401 16.18 13.76 -2.08
CA GLY A 401 16.00 14.23 -3.45
C GLY A 401 15.49 13.19 -4.44
N GLY A 402 15.33 13.61 -5.67
CA GLY A 402 14.68 12.91 -6.76
C GLY A 402 13.67 13.81 -7.48
N LEU A 403 12.53 13.26 -7.93
CA LEU A 403 11.42 14.02 -8.54
C LEU A 403 10.42 14.46 -7.47
N ALA A 404 10.27 15.76 -7.28
CA ALA A 404 9.43 16.38 -6.26
C ALA A 404 7.93 16.33 -6.59
N LYS A 405 7.54 16.20 -7.85
CA LYS A 405 6.13 16.15 -8.31
C LYS A 405 5.27 17.29 -7.75
N GLY A 406 5.83 18.49 -7.68
CA GLY A 406 5.15 19.68 -7.16
C GLY A 406 5.10 19.79 -5.63
N ALA A 407 5.80 18.94 -4.89
CA ALA A 407 5.92 19.06 -3.44
C ALA A 407 6.77 20.28 -3.05
N THR A 408 6.44 20.89 -1.89
CA THR A 408 7.22 21.91 -1.20
C THR A 408 7.86 21.32 0.05
N PHE A 409 9.05 21.82 0.44
CA PHE A 409 9.86 21.19 1.51
C PHE A 409 9.99 22.08 2.74
N ASP A 410 9.41 23.29 2.74
CA ASP A 410 9.56 24.26 3.83
C ASP A 410 9.10 23.69 5.18
N GLU A 411 7.92 23.11 5.24
CA GLU A 411 7.36 22.54 6.47
C GLU A 411 8.18 21.34 6.98
N LEU A 412 8.59 20.44 6.08
CA LEU A 412 9.45 19.30 6.40
C LEU A 412 10.76 19.75 7.04
N VAL A 413 11.43 20.75 6.44
CA VAL A 413 12.70 21.27 6.96
C VAL A 413 12.50 21.96 8.30
N GLN A 414 11.48 22.82 8.46
CA GLN A 414 11.18 23.50 9.72
C GLN A 414 11.00 22.52 10.89
N LYS A 415 10.23 21.46 10.67
CA LYS A 415 9.96 20.46 11.70
C LYS A 415 11.16 19.56 12.04
N SER A 416 12.04 19.33 11.07
CA SER A 416 13.13 18.35 11.19
C SER A 416 14.51 18.97 11.45
N ALA A 417 14.69 20.28 11.27
CA ALA A 417 15.96 20.99 11.34
C ALA A 417 16.77 20.66 12.61
N ALA A 418 16.13 20.65 13.79
CA ALA A 418 16.79 20.38 15.07
C ALA A 418 17.45 18.99 15.16
N ARG A 419 17.03 18.04 14.32
CA ARG A 419 17.56 16.67 14.25
C ARG A 419 18.66 16.52 13.18
N MET A 420 18.76 17.46 12.24
CA MET A 420 19.70 17.35 11.13
C MET A 420 21.12 17.68 11.57
N ARG A 421 22.04 16.75 11.37
CA ARG A 421 23.49 16.96 11.43
C ARG A 421 23.99 17.56 10.11
N GLY A 422 23.43 17.10 9.00
CA GLY A 422 23.74 17.55 7.66
C GLY A 422 22.75 16.96 6.65
N ALA A 423 22.80 17.45 5.43
CA ALA A 423 22.01 16.94 4.33
C ALA A 423 22.85 16.71 3.07
N VAL A 424 22.64 15.60 2.40
CA VAL A 424 23.24 15.27 1.10
C VAL A 424 22.12 15.15 0.07
N LEU A 425 22.16 16.00 -0.94
CA LEU A 425 21.08 16.16 -1.90
C LEU A 425 21.45 15.55 -3.25
N ILE A 426 20.51 14.75 -3.80
CA ILE A 426 20.65 14.03 -5.08
C ILE A 426 19.42 14.26 -5.96
N GLY A 427 19.52 13.95 -7.24
CA GLY A 427 18.39 13.92 -8.16
C GLY A 427 18.02 15.24 -8.79
N ALA A 428 17.01 15.22 -9.67
CA ALA A 428 16.69 16.32 -10.57
C ALA A 428 16.17 17.57 -9.83
N ASP A 429 15.30 17.41 -8.82
CA ASP A 429 14.65 18.53 -8.12
C ASP A 429 15.32 18.85 -6.76
N ARG A 430 16.56 18.41 -6.54
CA ARG A 430 17.33 18.63 -5.32
C ARG A 430 17.45 20.11 -4.91
N ALA A 431 17.46 21.01 -5.90
CA ALA A 431 17.53 22.46 -5.66
C ALA A 431 16.37 22.98 -4.79
N LEU A 432 15.16 22.40 -4.93
CA LEU A 432 14.00 22.79 -4.12
C LEU A 432 14.22 22.48 -2.62
N ILE A 433 14.89 21.38 -2.32
CA ILE A 433 15.24 21.02 -0.94
C ILE A 433 16.37 21.92 -0.42
N ALA A 434 17.39 22.19 -1.25
CA ALA A 434 18.48 23.10 -0.91
C ALA A 434 17.97 24.51 -0.56
N GLU A 435 17.03 25.02 -1.34
CA GLU A 435 16.40 26.32 -1.08
C GLU A 435 15.60 26.32 0.24
N ALA A 436 14.86 25.25 0.54
CA ALA A 436 14.14 25.13 1.80
C ALA A 436 15.11 25.06 3.00
N LEU A 437 16.21 24.30 2.90
CA LEU A 437 17.26 24.24 3.92
C LEU A 437 17.91 25.62 4.13
N ALA A 438 18.26 26.33 3.06
CA ALA A 438 18.83 27.66 3.16
C ALA A 438 17.89 28.68 3.85
N ARG A 439 16.57 28.54 3.66
CA ARG A 439 15.59 29.42 4.31
C ARG A 439 15.33 29.09 5.79
N HIS A 440 15.27 27.80 6.14
CA HIS A 440 14.72 27.35 7.43
C HIS A 440 15.73 26.66 8.35
N ALA A 441 16.89 26.25 7.82
CA ALA A 441 17.95 25.57 8.55
C ALA A 441 19.35 25.96 8.00
N PRO A 442 19.69 27.26 7.91
CA PRO A 442 20.93 27.73 7.27
C PRO A 442 22.21 27.24 7.97
N GLU A 443 22.10 26.76 9.22
CA GLU A 443 23.22 26.20 9.99
C GLU A 443 23.49 24.72 9.64
N VAL A 444 22.58 24.04 8.96
CA VAL A 444 22.74 22.63 8.57
C VAL A 444 23.69 22.55 7.37
N PRO A 445 24.82 21.85 7.45
CA PRO A 445 25.70 21.62 6.31
C PRO A 445 24.97 20.89 5.17
N VAL A 446 25.08 21.40 3.97
CA VAL A 446 24.43 20.81 2.78
C VAL A 446 25.49 20.48 1.73
N VAL A 447 25.50 19.23 1.29
CA VAL A 447 26.26 18.76 0.13
C VAL A 447 25.30 18.56 -1.04
N ASP A 448 25.41 19.39 -2.05
CA ASP A 448 24.61 19.32 -3.29
C ASP A 448 25.37 18.52 -4.35
N LEU A 449 24.94 17.28 -4.59
CA LEU A 449 25.56 16.42 -5.60
C LEU A 449 24.89 16.61 -6.96
N ASP A 450 25.53 17.41 -7.82
CA ASP A 450 25.10 17.62 -9.20
C ASP A 450 25.37 16.39 -10.10
N ARG A 451 24.75 15.26 -9.73
CA ARG A 451 24.84 13.99 -10.45
C ARG A 451 23.47 13.33 -10.49
N THR A 452 23.13 12.81 -11.66
CA THR A 452 21.86 12.08 -11.88
C THR A 452 22.07 10.63 -12.32
N ASP A 453 23.34 10.18 -12.39
CA ASP A 453 23.70 8.79 -12.67
C ASP A 453 23.58 7.91 -11.40
N THR A 454 23.53 6.59 -11.57
CA THR A 454 23.42 5.63 -10.45
C THR A 454 24.65 5.62 -9.52
N GLY A 455 25.81 6.10 -9.97
CA GLY A 455 27.01 6.28 -9.13
C GLY A 455 26.91 7.40 -8.12
N ALA A 456 25.90 8.27 -8.24
CA ALA A 456 25.63 9.33 -7.28
C ALA A 456 25.33 8.79 -5.88
N MET A 457 24.73 7.59 -5.75
CA MET A 457 24.40 7.02 -4.44
C MET A 457 25.65 6.67 -3.62
N LEU A 458 26.69 6.12 -4.24
CA LEU A 458 27.95 5.86 -3.54
C LEU A 458 28.62 7.16 -3.08
N ALA A 459 28.61 8.18 -3.93
CA ALA A 459 29.11 9.50 -3.55
C ALA A 459 28.30 10.08 -2.39
N ALA A 460 26.96 9.97 -2.43
CA ALA A 460 26.09 10.46 -1.36
C ALA A 460 26.37 9.76 -0.01
N VAL A 461 26.59 8.45 -0.02
CA VAL A 461 26.91 7.70 1.20
C VAL A 461 28.27 8.12 1.76
N ARG A 462 29.28 8.34 0.93
CA ARG A 462 30.61 8.81 1.37
C ARG A 462 30.57 10.23 1.96
N GLU A 463 29.85 11.15 1.30
CA GLU A 463 29.66 12.51 1.82
C GLU A 463 28.86 12.51 3.13
N ALA A 464 27.84 11.67 3.22
CA ALA A 464 27.08 11.51 4.45
C ALA A 464 27.92 10.95 5.60
N ALA A 465 28.79 9.99 5.31
CA ALA A 465 29.76 9.45 6.28
C ALA A 465 30.75 10.53 6.77
N ALA A 466 31.18 11.45 5.90
CA ALA A 466 32.05 12.56 6.27
C ALA A 466 31.38 13.62 7.16
N LEU A 467 30.07 13.76 7.08
CA LEU A 467 29.27 14.68 7.92
C LEU A 467 28.85 14.05 9.25
N ALA A 468 28.78 12.72 9.33
CA ALA A 468 28.26 12.00 10.48
C ALA A 468 29.28 11.92 11.63
N GLU A 469 28.79 11.96 12.86
CA GLU A 469 29.56 11.69 14.08
C GLU A 469 29.14 10.34 14.69
N PRO A 470 30.00 9.69 15.49
CA PRO A 470 29.64 8.45 16.20
C PRO A 470 28.34 8.63 17.01
N GLY A 471 27.38 7.71 16.79
CA GLY A 471 26.04 7.75 17.37
C GLY A 471 24.98 8.39 16.48
N ASP A 472 25.37 9.03 15.37
CA ASP A 472 24.41 9.56 14.38
C ASP A 472 23.80 8.44 13.50
N THR A 473 22.72 8.79 12.83
CA THR A 473 22.11 7.96 11.79
C THR A 473 22.27 8.61 10.41
N VAL A 474 22.83 7.89 9.43
CA VAL A 474 22.71 8.25 8.02
C VAL A 474 21.42 7.65 7.49
N LEU A 475 20.48 8.51 7.09
CA LEU A 475 19.13 8.13 6.70
C LEU A 475 18.87 8.46 5.22
N LEU A 476 18.61 7.45 4.42
CA LEU A 476 17.99 7.63 3.10
C LEU A 476 16.47 7.74 3.27
N ALA A 477 15.94 8.96 3.31
CA ALA A 477 14.51 9.26 3.30
C ALA A 477 14.22 10.34 2.24
N PRO A 478 14.13 9.98 0.97
CA PRO A 478 14.34 10.90 -0.16
C PRO A 478 13.33 12.04 -0.27
N ALA A 479 12.15 11.95 0.32
CA ALA A 479 11.02 12.88 0.18
C ALA A 479 10.52 13.06 -1.27
N CYS A 480 11.14 12.38 -2.24
CA CYS A 480 10.92 12.49 -3.68
C CYS A 480 10.80 11.11 -4.34
N ALA A 481 10.14 11.06 -5.49
CA ALA A 481 10.12 9.86 -6.33
C ALA A 481 11.52 9.62 -6.95
N SER A 482 11.80 8.39 -7.39
CA SER A 482 13.14 7.93 -7.79
C SER A 482 13.38 7.88 -9.30
N MET A 483 12.34 8.11 -10.13
CA MET A 483 12.36 7.75 -11.55
C MET A 483 13.22 8.67 -12.45
N ASP A 484 13.85 9.66 -11.88
CA ASP A 484 14.90 10.48 -12.52
C ASP A 484 16.26 9.80 -12.58
N MET A 485 16.57 8.95 -11.59
CA MET A 485 17.87 8.28 -11.44
C MET A 485 17.77 6.75 -11.39
N PHE A 486 16.64 6.22 -10.92
CA PHE A 486 16.44 4.79 -10.67
C PHE A 486 15.09 4.35 -11.25
N ALA A 487 15.01 3.12 -11.73
CA ALA A 487 13.77 2.55 -12.28
C ALA A 487 12.58 2.58 -11.30
N ASN A 488 12.86 2.49 -10.01
CA ASN A 488 11.89 2.58 -8.91
C ASN A 488 12.62 2.77 -7.57
N TYR A 489 11.84 2.96 -6.50
CA TYR A 489 12.38 3.15 -5.15
C TYR A 489 13.14 1.92 -4.61
N ASN A 490 12.81 0.70 -5.03
CA ASN A 490 13.56 -0.49 -4.63
C ASN A 490 15.00 -0.42 -5.17
N LYS A 491 15.16 -0.07 -6.46
CA LYS A 491 16.50 0.08 -7.07
C LYS A 491 17.32 1.21 -6.43
N ARG A 492 16.68 2.28 -5.96
CA ARG A 492 17.35 3.32 -5.18
C ARG A 492 17.81 2.81 -3.82
N GLY A 493 16.97 2.06 -3.11
CA GLY A 493 17.32 1.46 -1.82
C GLY A 493 18.38 0.37 -1.94
N GLU A 494 18.31 -0.50 -2.97
CA GLU A 494 19.36 -1.47 -3.27
C GLU A 494 20.71 -0.76 -3.49
N ALA A 495 20.74 0.31 -4.29
CA ALA A 495 21.96 1.09 -4.54
C ALA A 495 22.53 1.72 -3.26
N PHE A 496 21.67 2.19 -2.35
CA PHE A 496 22.08 2.69 -1.03
C PHE A 496 22.69 1.58 -0.19
N ALA A 497 22.04 0.43 -0.11
CA ALA A 497 22.52 -0.71 0.67
C ALA A 497 23.88 -1.23 0.14
N ASP A 498 24.07 -1.26 -1.19
CA ASP A 498 25.33 -1.66 -1.82
C ASP A 498 26.43 -0.63 -1.52
N ALA A 499 26.14 0.67 -1.61
CA ALA A 499 27.08 1.74 -1.28
C ALA A 499 27.53 1.69 0.20
N VAL A 500 26.62 1.39 1.12
CA VAL A 500 26.94 1.22 2.55
C VAL A 500 27.87 0.01 2.77
N ARG A 501 27.61 -1.12 2.10
CA ARG A 501 28.48 -2.30 2.18
C ARG A 501 29.87 -2.03 1.64
N GLU A 502 29.98 -1.26 0.54
CA GLU A 502 31.28 -0.85 -0.01
C GLU A 502 32.04 0.03 0.98
N LEU A 503 31.38 1.03 1.60
CA LEU A 503 31.96 1.87 2.66
C LEU A 503 32.43 1.04 3.85
N ALA A 504 31.65 0.06 4.30
CA ALA A 504 32.01 -0.84 5.39
C ALA A 504 33.28 -1.65 5.07
N ALA A 505 33.40 -2.14 3.84
CA ALA A 505 34.58 -2.88 3.38
C ALA A 505 35.84 -1.99 3.34
N GLU A 506 35.72 -0.75 2.88
CA GLU A 506 36.80 0.25 2.89
C GLU A 506 37.27 0.55 4.32
N SER A 507 36.33 0.83 5.23
CA SER A 507 36.63 1.11 6.64
C SER A 507 37.32 -0.06 7.35
N ALA A 508 36.95 -1.30 7.04
CA ALA A 508 37.59 -2.48 7.59
C ALA A 508 39.02 -2.67 7.06
N ALA A 509 39.28 -2.29 5.82
CA ALA A 509 40.63 -2.36 5.21
C ALA A 509 41.58 -1.31 5.80
N ASP A 510 41.07 -0.12 6.14
CA ASP A 510 41.87 0.95 6.74
C ASP A 510 42.24 0.68 8.22
N THR A 511 41.51 -0.24 8.88
CA THR A 511 41.74 -0.63 10.28
C THR A 511 42.59 -1.91 10.43
N ALA A 512 42.86 -2.63 9.37
CA ALA A 512 43.64 -3.88 9.33
C ALA A 512 45.11 -3.60 8.97
#